data_a079fd9ca66daec8305bb641395d8e02
#
_entry.id   a079fd9ca66daec8305bb641395d8e02
#
_cell.length_a   1.000
_cell.length_b   1.000
_cell.length_c   1.000
_cell.angle_alpha   90.00
_cell.angle_beta   90.00
_cell.angle_gamma   90.00
#
_symmetry.space_group_name_H-M   'P 1'
#
loop_
_entity.id
_entity.type
_entity.pdbx_description
1 polymer ?
#
loop_
_entity_poly.entity_id
_entity_poly.type
_entity_poly.pdbx_seq_one_letter_code
_entity_poly.pdbx_strand_id
1 'polypeptide(L)'
;PRMGKIDLLELQSRCKRDPDGYRDDFLMQLEHFKAVHAVFSNNALLGTTTTTGANKDHENFGDLVTFLAHTHGTYENESSWFPGMLVSLVDANCARLDASLRRRMVAALIVLRNRNFVRVNAALPLFFKLFRCPDKQLRSLVFKHVVADVKLANKKKKNEAYNRVVRQFLRDAVRDENPVAAKKALAIVTELYRRNIWNDAKSVNLVVEACYHEHPKILVAGLKFFLGQDEAAERAAEEGGESDEEEDDVAEGNTNMNTNQGGKQLVSKDDVFKAYHKVSRAMRRRLFSIAFFSYLSLFTRTRTQNETKRD
;
A
#
# COMPACT_ATOMS: atom_id res chain seq x y z
N PRO A 1 -14.94 -38.78 -23.62
CA PRO A 1 -14.51 -37.45 -24.03
C PRO A 1 -13.41 -37.01 -23.06
N ARG A 2 -12.19 -36.85 -23.58
CA ARG A 2 -11.09 -36.29 -22.80
C ARG A 2 -11.48 -34.84 -22.53
N MET A 3 -11.82 -34.51 -21.28
CA MET A 3 -11.96 -33.12 -20.85
C MET A 3 -10.57 -32.47 -21.04
N GLY A 4 -10.43 -31.74 -22.15
CA GLY A 4 -9.26 -30.88 -22.35
C GLY A 4 -9.15 -29.92 -21.19
N LYS A 5 -7.93 -29.61 -20.76
CA LYS A 5 -7.68 -28.61 -19.70
C LYS A 5 -8.36 -27.32 -20.15
N ILE A 6 -9.47 -26.94 -19.49
CA ILE A 6 -10.21 -25.71 -19.82
C ILE A 6 -9.29 -24.56 -19.56
N ASP A 7 -9.03 -23.75 -20.58
CA ASP A 7 -8.30 -22.50 -20.39
C ASP A 7 -9.20 -21.49 -19.66
N LEU A 8 -8.91 -21.25 -18.39
CA LEU A 8 -9.66 -20.33 -17.54
C LEU A 8 -9.69 -18.90 -18.09
N LEU A 9 -8.65 -18.47 -18.82
CA LEU A 9 -8.61 -17.14 -19.44
C LEU A 9 -9.60 -17.04 -20.61
N GLU A 10 -9.64 -18.09 -21.42
CA GLU A 10 -10.61 -18.16 -22.51
C GLU A 10 -12.04 -18.24 -21.99
N LEU A 11 -12.29 -19.10 -20.99
CA LEU A 11 -13.60 -19.21 -20.35
C LEU A 11 -14.03 -17.89 -19.70
N GLN A 12 -13.11 -17.17 -19.02
CA GLN A 12 -13.38 -15.83 -18.47
C GLN A 12 -13.86 -14.85 -19.55
N SER A 13 -13.26 -14.91 -20.73
CA SER A 13 -13.61 -14.06 -21.86
C SER A 13 -14.99 -14.41 -22.42
N ARG A 14 -15.28 -15.71 -22.52
CA ARG A 14 -16.58 -16.26 -22.99
C ARG A 14 -17.71 -15.91 -22.01
N CYS A 15 -17.52 -16.14 -20.71
CA CYS A 15 -18.48 -15.77 -19.66
C CYS A 15 -18.86 -14.28 -19.67
N LYS A 16 -17.93 -13.39 -20.00
CA LYS A 16 -18.22 -11.95 -20.10
C LYS A 16 -18.98 -11.58 -21.38
N ARG A 17 -18.81 -12.35 -22.44
CA ARG A 17 -19.42 -12.09 -23.74
C ARG A 17 -20.84 -12.67 -23.83
N ASP A 18 -21.03 -13.87 -23.31
CA ASP A 18 -22.29 -14.57 -23.28
C ASP A 18 -22.49 -15.21 -21.89
N PRO A 19 -23.07 -14.46 -20.94
CA PRO A 19 -23.25 -14.91 -19.56
C PRO A 19 -24.21 -16.13 -19.46
N ASP A 20 -25.26 -16.16 -20.26
CA ASP A 20 -26.27 -17.23 -20.16
C ASP A 20 -25.76 -18.52 -20.75
N GLY A 21 -25.06 -18.45 -21.90
CA GLY A 21 -24.55 -19.63 -22.60
C GLY A 21 -23.42 -20.35 -21.85
N TYR A 22 -22.64 -19.63 -21.02
CA TYR A 22 -21.49 -20.18 -20.27
C TYR A 22 -21.75 -20.28 -18.76
N ARG A 23 -23.00 -20.17 -18.32
CA ARG A 23 -23.38 -20.25 -16.91
C ARG A 23 -23.06 -21.61 -16.29
N ASP A 24 -23.34 -22.69 -16.98
CA ASP A 24 -23.06 -24.03 -16.47
C ASP A 24 -21.58 -24.31 -16.36
N ASP A 25 -20.79 -23.84 -17.32
CA ASP A 25 -19.31 -23.92 -17.25
C ASP A 25 -18.77 -23.11 -16.07
N PHE A 26 -19.33 -21.92 -15.83
CA PHE A 26 -18.97 -21.10 -14.65
C PHE A 26 -19.32 -21.82 -13.34
N LEU A 27 -20.52 -22.40 -13.24
CA LEU A 27 -20.95 -23.12 -12.03
C LEU A 27 -20.06 -24.33 -11.77
N MET A 28 -19.66 -25.06 -12.81
CA MET A 28 -18.72 -26.17 -12.69
C MET A 28 -17.37 -25.71 -12.13
N GLN A 29 -16.81 -24.56 -12.57
CA GLN A 29 -15.59 -24.01 -12.03
C GLN A 29 -15.77 -23.47 -10.59
N LEU A 30 -16.95 -22.94 -10.27
CA LEU A 30 -17.29 -22.51 -8.92
C LEU A 30 -17.32 -23.68 -7.92
N GLU A 31 -17.92 -24.80 -8.30
CA GLU A 31 -17.92 -26.04 -7.49
C GLU A 31 -16.50 -26.62 -7.36
N HIS A 32 -15.73 -26.61 -8.44
CA HIS A 32 -14.32 -26.98 -8.40
C HIS A 32 -13.53 -26.12 -7.42
N PHE A 33 -13.74 -24.78 -7.46
CA PHE A 33 -13.13 -23.87 -6.52
C PHE A 33 -13.51 -24.21 -5.07
N LYS A 34 -14.78 -24.47 -4.77
CA LYS A 34 -15.24 -24.84 -3.42
C LYS A 34 -14.54 -26.10 -2.92
N ALA A 35 -14.42 -27.11 -3.77
CA ALA A 35 -13.74 -28.37 -3.44
C ALA A 35 -12.24 -28.13 -3.13
N VAL A 36 -11.55 -27.38 -4.00
CA VAL A 36 -10.12 -27.05 -3.80
C VAL A 36 -9.93 -26.19 -2.56
N HIS A 37 -10.81 -25.22 -2.31
CA HIS A 37 -10.77 -24.38 -1.11
C HIS A 37 -10.96 -25.19 0.19
N ALA A 38 -11.86 -26.19 0.19
CA ALA A 38 -12.04 -27.06 1.35
C ALA A 38 -10.77 -27.87 1.65
N VAL A 39 -10.13 -28.43 0.61
CA VAL A 39 -8.85 -29.15 0.75
C VAL A 39 -7.75 -28.20 1.24
N PHE A 40 -7.66 -27.00 0.66
CA PHE A 40 -6.68 -26.00 1.05
C PHE A 40 -6.84 -25.57 2.52
N SER A 41 -8.08 -25.34 2.97
CA SER A 41 -8.38 -24.96 4.35
C SER A 41 -8.03 -26.08 5.34
N ASN A 42 -8.29 -27.33 4.99
CA ASN A 42 -7.92 -28.48 5.82
C ASN A 42 -6.39 -28.66 5.90
N ASN A 43 -5.66 -28.51 4.79
CA ASN A 43 -4.21 -28.61 4.76
C ASN A 43 -3.54 -27.47 5.54
N ALA A 44 -4.10 -26.26 5.48
CA ALA A 44 -3.63 -25.11 6.26
C ALA A 44 -3.79 -25.33 7.78
N LEU A 45 -4.85 -26.03 8.21
CA LEU A 45 -5.07 -26.41 9.60
C LEU A 45 -4.07 -27.50 10.07
N LEU A 46 -3.72 -28.44 9.19
CA LEU A 46 -2.82 -29.57 9.52
C LEU A 46 -1.34 -29.19 9.43
N GLY A 47 -0.98 -27.99 8.97
CA GLY A 47 0.41 -27.54 8.87
C GLY A 47 1.28 -28.32 7.86
N THR A 48 0.68 -29.17 7.04
CA THR A 48 1.36 -30.00 6.04
C THR A 48 1.59 -29.25 4.72
N THR A 49 2.61 -28.40 4.68
CA THR A 49 2.98 -27.65 3.46
C THR A 49 4.18 -28.22 2.71
N THR A 50 4.55 -29.49 2.95
CA THR A 50 5.78 -30.06 2.44
C THR A 50 5.60 -31.27 1.52
N THR A 51 4.82 -31.12 0.44
CA THR A 51 4.85 -32.14 -0.63
C THR A 51 5.12 -31.47 -1.97
N THR A 52 5.90 -32.13 -2.81
CA THR A 52 6.34 -31.72 -4.15
C THR A 52 5.16 -31.42 -5.13
N GLY A 53 3.93 -31.73 -4.74
CA GLY A 53 2.69 -31.39 -5.44
C GLY A 53 2.08 -30.03 -5.04
N ALA A 54 2.42 -29.49 -3.86
CA ALA A 54 1.79 -28.30 -3.31
C ALA A 54 1.91 -27.05 -4.19
N ASN A 55 2.98 -26.90 -4.95
CA ASN A 55 3.15 -25.75 -5.85
C ASN A 55 2.13 -25.75 -6.99
N LYS A 56 1.83 -26.90 -7.60
CA LYS A 56 0.80 -26.99 -8.66
C LYS A 56 -0.60 -26.76 -8.13
N ASP A 57 -0.89 -27.24 -6.93
CA ASP A 57 -2.18 -27.04 -6.28
C ASP A 57 -2.37 -25.56 -5.90
N HIS A 58 -1.30 -24.88 -5.45
CA HIS A 58 -1.30 -23.45 -5.16
C HIS A 58 -1.46 -22.62 -6.44
N GLU A 59 -0.84 -23.01 -7.55
CA GLU A 59 -1.00 -22.36 -8.85
C GLU A 59 -2.43 -22.51 -9.35
N ASN A 60 -2.99 -23.73 -9.34
CA ASN A 60 -4.36 -23.98 -9.74
C ASN A 60 -5.36 -23.21 -8.88
N PHE A 61 -5.15 -23.18 -7.57
CA PHE A 61 -5.99 -22.41 -6.66
C PHE A 61 -5.91 -20.91 -6.97
N GLY A 62 -4.73 -20.36 -7.20
CA GLY A 62 -4.51 -18.98 -7.58
C GLY A 62 -5.19 -18.60 -8.92
N ASP A 63 -5.19 -19.52 -9.89
CA ASP A 63 -5.85 -19.33 -11.19
C ASP A 63 -7.38 -19.30 -11.02
N LEU A 64 -7.95 -20.19 -10.21
CA LEU A 64 -9.39 -20.21 -9.89
C LEU A 64 -9.82 -18.94 -9.14
N VAL A 65 -9.03 -18.48 -8.15
CA VAL A 65 -9.28 -17.21 -7.43
C VAL A 65 -9.29 -16.03 -8.40
N THR A 66 -8.34 -15.99 -9.33
CA THR A 66 -8.24 -14.92 -10.33
C THR A 66 -9.43 -14.96 -11.29
N PHE A 67 -9.79 -16.15 -11.78
CA PHE A 67 -10.96 -16.36 -12.63
C PHE A 67 -12.24 -15.85 -11.96
N LEU A 68 -12.52 -16.29 -10.74
CA LEU A 68 -13.70 -15.87 -9.97
C LEU A 68 -13.73 -14.36 -9.71
N ALA A 69 -12.59 -13.73 -9.37
CA ALA A 69 -12.54 -12.30 -9.17
C ALA A 69 -12.88 -11.50 -10.44
N HIS A 70 -12.54 -12.04 -11.61
CA HIS A 70 -12.81 -11.39 -12.88
C HIS A 70 -14.23 -11.66 -13.42
N THR A 71 -14.87 -12.77 -13.05
CA THR A 71 -16.21 -13.16 -13.48
C THR A 71 -17.30 -12.83 -12.46
N HIS A 72 -16.92 -12.51 -11.21
CA HIS A 72 -17.86 -12.19 -10.12
C HIS A 72 -18.92 -11.16 -10.51
N GLY A 73 -18.56 -10.08 -11.21
CA GLY A 73 -19.52 -9.06 -11.62
C GLY A 73 -20.53 -9.52 -12.70
N THR A 74 -20.27 -10.63 -13.36
CA THR A 74 -21.20 -11.25 -14.31
C THR A 74 -22.17 -12.20 -13.57
N TYR A 75 -21.68 -12.92 -12.55
CA TYR A 75 -22.43 -13.92 -11.77
C TYR A 75 -22.44 -13.55 -10.28
N GLU A 76 -22.90 -12.33 -9.97
CA GLU A 76 -22.88 -11.79 -8.61
C GLU A 76 -23.73 -12.60 -7.65
N ASN A 77 -24.90 -13.06 -8.08
CA ASN A 77 -25.82 -13.83 -7.26
C ASN A 77 -25.22 -15.17 -6.82
N GLU A 78 -24.59 -15.90 -7.73
CA GLU A 78 -24.00 -17.22 -7.50
C GLU A 78 -22.72 -17.15 -6.65
N SER A 79 -21.98 -16.06 -6.77
CA SER A 79 -20.68 -15.87 -6.12
C SER A 79 -20.67 -14.77 -5.04
N SER A 80 -21.83 -14.33 -4.53
CA SER A 80 -21.96 -13.22 -3.57
C SER A 80 -21.12 -13.36 -2.30
N TRP A 81 -20.88 -14.58 -1.85
CA TRP A 81 -20.05 -14.92 -0.70
C TRP A 81 -18.53 -14.79 -0.96
N PHE A 82 -18.11 -14.83 -2.23
CA PHE A 82 -16.71 -14.94 -2.62
C PHE A 82 -15.84 -13.73 -2.18
N PRO A 83 -16.24 -12.45 -2.34
CA PRO A 83 -15.42 -11.32 -1.90
C PRO A 83 -15.15 -11.34 -0.40
N GLY A 84 -16.17 -11.63 0.42
CA GLY A 84 -16.02 -11.71 1.88
C GLY A 84 -15.12 -12.87 2.31
N MET A 85 -15.29 -14.02 1.69
CA MET A 85 -14.45 -15.20 1.91
C MET A 85 -12.98 -14.90 1.57
N LEU A 86 -12.71 -14.26 0.42
CA LEU A 86 -11.35 -13.93 0.01
C LEU A 86 -10.66 -12.96 0.99
N VAL A 87 -11.38 -11.95 1.48
CA VAL A 87 -10.87 -11.04 2.53
C VAL A 87 -10.48 -11.84 3.78
N SER A 88 -11.37 -12.70 4.27
CA SER A 88 -11.14 -13.52 5.47
C SER A 88 -9.99 -14.50 5.28
N LEU A 89 -9.89 -15.12 4.11
CA LEU A 89 -8.84 -16.08 3.79
C LEU A 89 -7.45 -15.43 3.76
N VAL A 90 -7.34 -14.26 3.13
CA VAL A 90 -6.08 -13.50 3.08
C VAL A 90 -5.72 -12.99 4.47
N ASP A 91 -6.70 -12.48 5.23
CA ASP A 91 -6.45 -11.96 6.58
C ASP A 91 -5.95 -13.02 7.55
N ALA A 92 -6.56 -14.19 7.54
CA ALA A 92 -6.17 -15.31 8.42
C ALA A 92 -4.81 -15.92 8.06
N ASN A 93 -4.47 -15.99 6.77
CA ASN A 93 -3.35 -16.79 6.29
C ASN A 93 -2.20 -15.98 5.66
N CYS A 94 -2.24 -14.65 5.68
CA CYS A 94 -1.27 -13.80 4.96
C CYS A 94 0.21 -14.12 5.28
N ALA A 95 0.52 -14.55 6.50
CA ALA A 95 1.88 -14.91 6.90
C ALA A 95 2.31 -16.32 6.48
N ARG A 96 1.34 -17.25 6.34
CA ARG A 96 1.59 -18.68 6.04
C ARG A 96 1.56 -19.00 4.55
N LEU A 97 0.84 -18.19 3.76
CA LEU A 97 0.71 -18.38 2.32
C LEU A 97 2.06 -18.26 1.62
N ASP A 98 2.25 -19.08 0.59
CA ASP A 98 3.35 -18.88 -0.37
C ASP A 98 3.30 -17.47 -0.98
N ALA A 99 4.46 -16.88 -1.26
CA ALA A 99 4.56 -15.51 -1.75
C ALA A 99 3.84 -15.30 -3.10
N SER A 100 3.92 -16.27 -4.01
CA SER A 100 3.26 -16.22 -5.30
C SER A 100 1.73 -16.25 -5.15
N LEU A 101 1.21 -17.22 -4.39
CA LEU A 101 -0.22 -17.37 -4.13
C LEU A 101 -0.77 -16.15 -3.40
N ARG A 102 -0.08 -15.65 -2.37
CA ARG A 102 -0.46 -14.45 -1.63
C ARG A 102 -0.59 -13.23 -2.55
N ARG A 103 0.35 -13.01 -3.46
CA ARG A 103 0.27 -11.91 -4.43
C ARG A 103 -0.90 -12.06 -5.40
N ARG A 104 -1.18 -13.28 -5.88
CA ARG A 104 -2.34 -13.55 -6.75
C ARG A 104 -3.66 -13.27 -6.03
N MET A 105 -3.80 -13.72 -4.79
CA MET A 105 -5.00 -13.47 -3.98
C MET A 105 -5.21 -11.99 -3.69
N VAL A 106 -4.13 -11.26 -3.37
CA VAL A 106 -4.20 -9.81 -3.16
C VAL A 106 -4.51 -9.07 -4.47
N ALA A 107 -3.97 -9.51 -5.61
CA ALA A 107 -4.33 -8.96 -6.92
C ALA A 107 -5.81 -9.18 -7.24
N ALA A 108 -6.35 -10.36 -6.96
CA ALA A 108 -7.79 -10.68 -7.10
C ALA A 108 -8.65 -9.79 -6.19
N LEU A 109 -8.21 -9.58 -4.93
CA LEU A 109 -8.88 -8.67 -3.99
C LEU A 109 -8.88 -7.21 -4.50
N ILE A 110 -7.80 -6.76 -5.11
CA ILE A 110 -7.68 -5.46 -5.75
C ILE A 110 -8.68 -5.32 -6.91
N VAL A 111 -8.84 -6.36 -7.73
CA VAL A 111 -9.84 -6.38 -8.81
C VAL A 111 -11.26 -6.22 -8.26
N LEU A 112 -11.60 -6.97 -7.21
CA LEU A 112 -12.90 -6.86 -6.54
C LEU A 112 -13.11 -5.47 -5.90
N ARG A 113 -12.06 -4.91 -5.29
CA ARG A 113 -12.12 -3.56 -4.72
C ARG A 113 -12.33 -2.48 -5.79
N ASN A 114 -11.63 -2.55 -6.91
CA ASN A 114 -11.75 -1.60 -8.01
C ASN A 114 -13.16 -1.62 -8.63
N ARG A 115 -13.87 -2.73 -8.51
CA ARG A 115 -15.27 -2.89 -8.95
C ARG A 115 -16.28 -2.61 -7.84
N ASN A 116 -15.83 -2.18 -6.64
CA ASN A 116 -16.65 -1.88 -5.46
C ASN A 116 -17.36 -3.07 -4.81
N PHE A 117 -17.01 -4.31 -5.12
CA PHE A 117 -17.54 -5.50 -4.44
C PHE A 117 -16.96 -5.66 -3.02
N VAL A 118 -15.82 -5.07 -2.73
CA VAL A 118 -15.23 -5.00 -1.39
C VAL A 118 -15.24 -3.56 -0.89
N ARG A 119 -15.83 -3.33 0.29
CA ARG A 119 -15.88 -1.99 0.90
C ARG A 119 -14.51 -1.57 1.41
N VAL A 120 -14.22 -0.26 1.35
CA VAL A 120 -12.95 0.32 1.81
C VAL A 120 -12.63 -0.05 3.27
N ASN A 121 -13.62 -0.03 4.15
CA ASN A 121 -13.45 -0.34 5.57
C ASN A 121 -13.03 -1.79 5.83
N ALA A 122 -13.34 -2.71 4.92
CA ALA A 122 -12.90 -4.10 5.01
C ALA A 122 -11.52 -4.31 4.37
N ALA A 123 -11.22 -3.60 3.28
CA ALA A 123 -9.96 -3.75 2.55
C ALA A 123 -8.77 -3.04 3.21
N LEU A 124 -8.96 -1.82 3.75
CA LEU A 124 -7.86 -1.03 4.30
C LEU A 124 -7.11 -1.69 5.45
N PRO A 125 -7.77 -2.21 6.51
CA PRO A 125 -7.06 -2.88 7.60
C PRO A 125 -6.21 -4.04 7.11
N LEU A 126 -6.74 -4.80 6.14
CA LEU A 126 -6.03 -5.91 5.52
C LEU A 126 -4.80 -5.42 4.75
N PHE A 127 -4.93 -4.37 3.93
CA PHE A 127 -3.80 -3.82 3.17
C PHE A 127 -2.69 -3.31 4.09
N PHE A 128 -3.02 -2.68 5.21
CA PHE A 128 -2.01 -2.26 6.18
C PHE A 128 -1.36 -3.43 6.91
N LYS A 129 -2.10 -4.49 7.21
CA LYS A 129 -1.54 -5.73 7.73
C LYS A 129 -0.54 -6.34 6.73
N LEU A 130 -0.84 -6.28 5.44
CA LEU A 130 0.05 -6.77 4.37
C LEU A 130 1.36 -5.98 4.23
N PHE A 131 1.43 -4.72 4.67
CA PHE A 131 2.69 -3.98 4.71
C PHE A 131 3.71 -4.55 5.71
N ARG A 132 3.26 -5.32 6.70
CA ARG A 132 4.14 -6.02 7.66
C ARG A 132 4.76 -7.30 7.07
N CYS A 133 4.23 -7.79 5.93
CA CYS A 133 4.78 -8.97 5.27
C CYS A 133 6.17 -8.69 4.67
N PRO A 134 7.11 -9.65 4.71
CA PRO A 134 8.47 -9.45 4.20
C PRO A 134 8.56 -9.38 2.66
N ASP A 135 7.46 -9.58 1.93
CA ASP A 135 7.41 -9.58 0.46
C ASP A 135 7.42 -8.15 -0.10
N LYS A 136 8.54 -7.75 -0.71
CA LYS A 136 8.72 -6.43 -1.35
C LYS A 136 7.72 -6.17 -2.49
N GLN A 137 7.51 -7.16 -3.35
CA GLN A 137 6.60 -7.04 -4.50
C GLN A 137 5.15 -6.87 -4.04
N LEU A 138 4.75 -7.60 -2.99
CA LEU A 138 3.44 -7.44 -2.38
C LEU A 138 3.24 -6.03 -1.81
N ARG A 139 4.22 -5.52 -1.05
CA ARG A 139 4.16 -4.16 -0.48
C ARG A 139 4.06 -3.09 -1.58
N SER A 140 4.80 -3.27 -2.69
CA SER A 140 4.72 -2.37 -3.85
C SER A 140 3.35 -2.43 -4.53
N LEU A 141 2.79 -3.64 -4.71
CA LEU A 141 1.45 -3.84 -5.28
C LEU A 141 0.38 -3.12 -4.45
N VAL A 142 0.39 -3.34 -3.13
CA VAL A 142 -0.58 -2.72 -2.21
C VAL A 142 -0.40 -1.19 -2.18
N PHE A 143 0.83 -0.69 -2.13
CA PHE A 143 1.13 0.74 -2.18
C PHE A 143 0.55 1.41 -3.43
N LYS A 144 0.86 0.86 -4.62
CA LYS A 144 0.36 1.37 -5.90
C LYS A 144 -1.17 1.36 -5.93
N HIS A 145 -1.78 0.31 -5.40
CA HIS A 145 -3.24 0.20 -5.35
C HIS A 145 -3.88 1.25 -4.43
N VAL A 146 -3.40 1.40 -3.20
CA VAL A 146 -3.98 2.39 -2.25
C VAL A 146 -3.90 3.81 -2.80
N VAL A 147 -2.76 4.19 -3.39
CA VAL A 147 -2.59 5.49 -4.05
C VAL A 147 -3.57 5.66 -5.22
N ALA A 148 -3.74 4.63 -6.05
CA ALA A 148 -4.66 4.65 -7.19
C ALA A 148 -6.13 4.72 -6.75
N ASP A 149 -6.52 3.99 -5.70
CA ASP A 149 -7.88 3.98 -5.16
C ASP A 149 -8.27 5.36 -4.59
N VAL A 150 -7.37 5.99 -3.81
CA VAL A 150 -7.57 7.37 -3.33
C VAL A 150 -7.66 8.37 -4.49
N LYS A 151 -6.80 8.23 -5.51
CA LYS A 151 -6.85 9.07 -6.72
C LYS A 151 -8.18 8.93 -7.45
N LEU A 152 -8.63 7.69 -7.63
CA LEU A 152 -9.90 7.40 -8.31
C LEU A 152 -11.10 7.96 -7.54
N ALA A 153 -11.14 7.77 -6.22
CA ALA A 153 -12.19 8.27 -5.34
C ALA A 153 -12.32 9.81 -5.36
N ASN A 154 -11.23 10.52 -5.66
CA ASN A 154 -11.18 11.99 -5.71
C ASN A 154 -11.18 12.56 -7.14
N LYS A 155 -11.29 11.72 -8.20
CA LYS A 155 -11.13 12.13 -9.60
C LYS A 155 -12.17 13.13 -10.07
N LYS A 156 -13.45 12.92 -9.73
CA LYS A 156 -14.57 13.78 -10.16
C LYS A 156 -14.82 14.92 -9.19
N LYS A 157 -14.87 14.61 -7.92
CA LYS A 157 -15.09 15.51 -6.79
C LYS A 157 -14.36 14.98 -5.56
N LYS A 158 -13.83 15.88 -4.75
CA LYS A 158 -13.17 15.51 -3.49
C LYS A 158 -14.15 14.77 -2.56
N ASN A 159 -13.84 13.51 -2.28
CA ASN A 159 -14.67 12.65 -1.42
C ASN A 159 -14.18 12.73 0.02
N GLU A 160 -14.68 13.70 0.78
CA GLU A 160 -14.21 13.94 2.16
C GLU A 160 -14.57 12.79 3.12
N ALA A 161 -15.70 12.10 2.91
CA ALA A 161 -16.07 10.94 3.74
C ALA A 161 -15.08 9.80 3.56
N TYR A 162 -14.76 9.46 2.32
CA TYR A 162 -13.74 8.46 1.98
C TYR A 162 -12.36 8.87 2.50
N ASN A 163 -11.95 10.13 2.22
CA ASN A 163 -10.66 10.65 2.64
C ASN A 163 -10.50 10.64 4.17
N ARG A 164 -11.57 10.89 4.93
CA ARG A 164 -11.55 10.82 6.40
C ARG A 164 -11.20 9.42 6.89
N VAL A 165 -11.84 8.39 6.32
CA VAL A 165 -11.59 6.99 6.68
C VAL A 165 -10.13 6.61 6.37
N VAL A 166 -9.67 6.90 5.14
CA VAL A 166 -8.30 6.56 4.74
C VAL A 166 -7.25 7.30 5.57
N ARG A 167 -7.46 8.59 5.88
CA ARG A 167 -6.55 9.37 6.73
C ARG A 167 -6.47 8.82 8.14
N GLN A 168 -7.59 8.36 8.70
CA GLN A 168 -7.57 7.76 10.02
C GLN A 168 -6.72 6.50 10.04
N PHE A 169 -6.93 5.60 9.07
CA PHE A 169 -6.09 4.41 8.93
C PHE A 169 -4.61 4.72 8.70
N LEU A 170 -4.30 5.71 7.87
CA LEU A 170 -2.91 6.11 7.63
C LEU A 170 -2.26 6.70 8.89
N ARG A 171 -3.02 7.46 9.69
CA ARG A 171 -2.53 7.98 10.96
C ARG A 171 -2.16 6.85 11.92
N ASP A 172 -3.04 5.88 12.06
CA ASP A 172 -2.82 4.73 12.94
C ASP A 172 -1.64 3.89 12.43
N ALA A 173 -1.51 3.72 11.11
CA ALA A 173 -0.42 2.99 10.49
C ALA A 173 0.94 3.73 10.55
N VAL A 174 0.98 5.06 10.55
CA VAL A 174 2.22 5.85 10.75
C VAL A 174 2.73 5.69 12.18
N ARG A 175 1.84 5.46 13.14
CA ARG A 175 2.17 5.23 14.55
C ARG A 175 2.44 3.76 14.87
N ASP A 176 2.41 2.89 13.87
CA ASP A 176 2.62 1.45 14.05
C ASP A 176 4.04 1.16 14.55
N GLU A 177 4.16 0.22 15.50
CA GLU A 177 5.45 -0.26 16.02
C GLU A 177 6.34 -0.86 14.91
N ASN A 178 5.74 -1.40 13.85
CA ASN A 178 6.49 -1.96 12.73
C ASN A 178 7.00 -0.86 11.80
N PRO A 179 8.33 -0.60 11.75
CA PRO A 179 8.90 0.52 11.01
C PRO A 179 8.69 0.41 9.49
N VAL A 180 8.55 -0.81 8.97
CA VAL A 180 8.30 -1.02 7.52
C VAL A 180 6.88 -0.58 7.16
N ALA A 181 5.89 -0.96 7.96
CA ALA A 181 4.50 -0.56 7.76
C ALA A 181 4.34 0.96 7.93
N ALA A 182 4.91 1.53 9.00
CA ALA A 182 4.88 2.97 9.25
C ALA A 182 5.55 3.78 8.14
N LYS A 183 6.73 3.35 7.65
CA LYS A 183 7.42 3.98 6.51
C LYS A 183 6.57 3.93 5.24
N LYS A 184 5.91 2.81 4.93
CA LYS A 184 5.03 2.70 3.75
C LYS A 184 3.76 3.54 3.89
N ALA A 185 3.18 3.64 5.09
CA ALA A 185 2.05 4.53 5.35
C ALA A 185 2.43 6.00 5.14
N LEU A 186 3.58 6.43 5.66
CA LEU A 186 4.12 7.77 5.43
C LEU A 186 4.36 8.02 3.93
N ALA A 187 4.96 7.07 3.22
CA ALA A 187 5.19 7.17 1.78
C ALA A 187 3.89 7.34 0.97
N ILE A 188 2.79 6.70 1.38
CA ILE A 188 1.46 6.94 0.75
C ILE A 188 1.01 8.39 0.94
N VAL A 189 1.16 8.94 2.15
CA VAL A 189 0.75 10.33 2.44
C VAL A 189 1.58 11.32 1.62
N THR A 190 2.89 11.15 1.58
CA THR A 190 3.79 12.02 0.82
C THR A 190 3.52 11.94 -0.67
N GLU A 191 3.25 10.74 -1.21
CA GLU A 191 2.89 10.51 -2.60
C GLU A 191 1.56 11.17 -2.98
N LEU A 192 0.53 11.04 -2.13
CA LEU A 192 -0.76 11.70 -2.35
C LEU A 192 -0.67 13.23 -2.28
N TYR A 193 0.19 13.75 -1.41
CA TYR A 193 0.48 15.18 -1.34
C TYR A 193 1.18 15.66 -2.62
N ARG A 194 2.22 14.96 -3.05
CA ARG A 194 3.00 15.29 -4.25
C ARG A 194 2.13 15.29 -5.52
N ARG A 195 1.24 14.33 -5.65
CA ARG A 195 0.25 14.26 -6.75
C ARG A 195 -0.86 15.30 -6.65
N ASN A 196 -0.82 16.21 -5.67
CA ASN A 196 -1.85 17.21 -5.42
C ASN A 196 -3.26 16.63 -5.17
N ILE A 197 -3.37 15.37 -4.76
CA ILE A 197 -4.63 14.74 -4.39
C ILE A 197 -5.03 15.20 -2.98
N TRP A 198 -4.07 15.19 -2.07
CA TRP A 198 -4.20 15.63 -0.68
C TRP A 198 -3.21 16.76 -0.35
N ASN A 199 -3.45 17.94 -0.86
CA ASN A 199 -2.61 19.13 -0.64
C ASN A 199 -3.11 20.02 0.51
N ASP A 200 -3.80 19.44 1.48
CA ASP A 200 -4.40 20.16 2.62
C ASP A 200 -3.55 20.03 3.90
N ALA A 201 -3.86 20.91 4.87
CA ALA A 201 -3.21 20.93 6.18
C ALA A 201 -3.31 19.59 6.94
N LYS A 202 -4.42 18.85 6.75
CA LYS A 202 -4.62 17.56 7.42
C LYS A 202 -3.58 16.53 6.99
N SER A 203 -3.18 16.53 5.72
CA SER A 203 -2.15 15.63 5.17
C SER A 203 -0.76 16.03 5.66
N VAL A 204 -0.47 17.34 5.71
CA VAL A 204 0.79 17.85 6.26
C VAL A 204 0.93 17.47 7.73
N ASN A 205 -0.15 17.53 8.51
CA ASN A 205 -0.12 17.14 9.93
C ASN A 205 0.23 15.67 10.14
N LEU A 206 -0.20 14.78 9.24
CA LEU A 206 0.21 13.37 9.30
C LEU A 206 1.73 13.21 9.10
N VAL A 207 2.33 14.02 8.23
CA VAL A 207 3.80 14.02 8.06
C VAL A 207 4.50 14.65 9.26
N VAL A 208 3.91 15.69 9.87
CA VAL A 208 4.44 16.27 11.13
C VAL A 208 4.45 15.21 12.24
N GLU A 209 3.39 14.42 12.37
CA GLU A 209 3.35 13.32 13.36
C GLU A 209 4.52 12.33 13.16
N ALA A 210 4.89 12.03 11.92
CA ALA A 210 6.03 11.16 11.62
C ALA A 210 7.39 11.77 12.03
N CYS A 211 7.52 13.09 12.10
CA CYS A 211 8.73 13.76 12.59
C CYS A 211 8.96 13.60 14.10
N TYR A 212 7.94 13.15 14.84
CA TYR A 212 8.03 12.83 16.27
C TYR A 212 8.02 11.34 16.56
N HIS A 213 8.17 10.50 15.52
CA HIS A 213 8.17 9.06 15.68
C HIS A 213 9.45 8.58 16.36
N GLU A 214 9.34 7.59 17.26
CA GLU A 214 10.47 7.04 18.02
C GLU A 214 11.54 6.41 17.10
N HIS A 215 11.10 5.82 15.97
CA HIS A 215 12.00 5.15 15.04
C HIS A 215 12.69 6.16 14.11
N PRO A 216 14.06 6.24 14.12
CA PRO A 216 14.82 7.27 13.39
C PRO A 216 14.55 7.30 11.88
N LYS A 217 14.30 6.14 11.25
CA LYS A 217 14.03 6.04 9.79
C LYS A 217 12.74 6.76 9.39
N ILE A 218 11.72 6.73 10.24
CA ILE A 218 10.44 7.39 9.99
C ILE A 218 10.58 8.89 10.23
N LEU A 219 11.23 9.27 11.32
CA LEU A 219 11.56 10.67 11.64
C LEU A 219 12.33 11.32 10.48
N VAL A 220 13.39 10.68 10.00
CA VAL A 220 14.20 11.19 8.86
C VAL A 220 13.36 11.29 7.58
N ALA A 221 12.49 10.31 7.30
CA ALA A 221 11.61 10.38 6.13
C ALA A 221 10.62 11.55 6.21
N GLY A 222 10.06 11.83 7.41
CA GLY A 222 9.25 13.03 7.65
C GLY A 222 10.02 14.33 7.44
N LEU A 223 11.25 14.42 7.96
CA LEU A 223 12.11 15.60 7.76
C LEU A 223 12.50 15.79 6.28
N LYS A 224 12.84 14.72 5.55
CA LYS A 224 13.15 14.78 4.12
C LYS A 224 12.00 15.39 3.32
N PHE A 225 10.75 15.04 3.64
CA PHE A 225 9.58 15.67 3.01
C PHE A 225 9.55 17.18 3.19
N PHE A 226 9.82 17.70 4.40
CA PHE A 226 9.83 19.14 4.65
C PHE A 226 11.02 19.87 4.02
N LEU A 227 12.16 19.19 3.89
CA LEU A 227 13.35 19.70 3.22
C LEU A 227 13.25 19.63 1.69
N GLY A 228 12.24 18.96 1.13
CA GLY A 228 12.08 18.76 -0.31
C GLY A 228 13.09 17.78 -0.93
N GLN A 229 13.77 16.99 -0.11
CA GLN A 229 14.78 16.01 -0.58
C GLN A 229 14.15 14.74 -1.15
N ASP A 230 12.90 14.46 -0.83
CA ASP A 230 12.10 13.40 -1.40
C ASP A 230 11.85 13.61 -2.92
N GLU A 231 11.68 14.87 -3.35
CA GLU A 231 11.50 15.21 -4.78
C GLU A 231 12.79 15.05 -5.59
N ALA A 232 13.94 15.32 -4.96
CA ALA A 232 15.24 15.20 -5.62
C ALA A 232 15.65 13.73 -5.82
N ALA A 233 15.42 12.88 -4.82
CA ALA A 233 15.70 11.44 -4.90
C ALA A 233 14.86 10.75 -5.99
N GLU A 234 13.65 11.23 -6.22
CA GLU A 234 12.73 10.64 -7.18
C GLU A 234 13.00 11.08 -8.60
N ARG A 235 13.37 12.36 -8.83
CA ARG A 235 13.88 12.81 -10.14
C ARG A 235 15.12 12.03 -10.55
N ALA A 236 16.02 11.75 -9.59
CA ALA A 236 17.19 10.92 -9.85
C ALA A 236 16.81 9.47 -10.18
N ALA A 237 15.75 8.93 -9.59
CA ALA A 237 15.23 7.59 -9.92
C ALA A 237 14.49 7.56 -11.27
N GLU A 238 13.81 8.63 -11.66
CA GLU A 238 13.17 8.75 -12.97
C GLU A 238 14.21 8.93 -14.10
N GLU A 239 15.30 9.67 -13.82
CA GLU A 239 16.39 9.87 -14.78
C GLU A 239 17.38 8.68 -14.86
N GLY A 240 17.46 7.87 -13.80
CA GLY A 240 18.43 6.78 -13.63
C GLY A 240 17.88 5.36 -13.82
N GLY A 241 16.69 5.14 -14.39
CA GLY A 241 16.10 3.82 -14.66
C GLY A 241 16.20 2.87 -13.45
N GLU A 242 15.07 2.57 -12.85
CA GLU A 242 14.80 1.51 -11.85
C GLU A 242 16.02 0.95 -11.06
N SER A 243 16.61 1.73 -10.19
CA SER A 243 17.41 1.22 -9.08
C SER A 243 16.58 1.33 -7.80
N ASP A 244 15.80 0.29 -7.52
CA ASP A 244 15.15 0.07 -6.23
C ASP A 244 16.23 -0.27 -5.18
N GLU A 245 16.98 0.73 -4.74
CA GLU A 245 17.81 0.61 -3.54
C GLU A 245 16.91 0.69 -2.30
N GLU A 246 16.22 -0.41 -2.00
CA GLU A 246 15.87 -0.71 -0.62
C GLU A 246 17.14 -1.30 0.01
N GLU A 247 17.87 -0.47 0.76
CA GLU A 247 18.89 -0.96 1.69
C GLU A 247 18.21 -1.94 2.66
N ASP A 248 18.41 -3.25 2.41
CA ASP A 248 18.14 -4.26 3.41
C ASP A 248 19.16 -4.06 4.53
N ASP A 249 18.66 -3.63 5.69
CA ASP A 249 19.43 -3.60 6.92
C ASP A 249 19.87 -5.01 7.33
N VAL A 250 21.04 -5.40 6.92
CA VAL A 250 21.83 -6.40 7.64
C VAL A 250 22.77 -5.62 8.55
N ALA A 251 22.57 -5.84 9.85
CA ALA A 251 23.32 -5.22 10.92
C ALA A 251 24.81 -5.63 10.88
N GLU A 252 25.62 -4.71 11.43
CA GLU A 252 26.91 -4.86 12.08
C GLU A 252 28.19 -4.98 11.23
N GLY A 253 28.95 -3.93 11.41
CA GLY A 253 30.38 -4.03 11.78
C GLY A 253 31.37 -4.31 10.67
N ASN A 254 31.87 -3.27 10.05
CA ASN A 254 33.33 -3.11 10.07
C ASN A 254 33.76 -1.70 9.60
N THR A 255 34.37 -0.97 10.50
CA THR A 255 35.20 0.20 10.20
C THR A 255 36.41 -0.25 9.39
N ASN A 256 36.45 0.16 8.11
CA ASN A 256 37.73 0.27 7.41
C ASN A 256 37.78 1.62 6.68
N MET A 257 38.56 2.52 7.28
CA MET A 257 39.07 3.71 6.62
C MET A 257 39.83 3.29 5.36
N ASN A 258 39.37 3.74 4.21
CA ASN A 258 40.24 3.88 3.07
C ASN A 258 40.07 5.29 2.48
N THR A 259 41.03 6.13 2.83
CA THR A 259 41.28 7.44 2.27
C THR A 259 41.62 7.29 0.79
N ASN A 260 40.75 7.78 -0.09
CA ASN A 260 41.18 8.18 -1.42
C ASN A 260 40.63 9.58 -1.74
N GLN A 261 41.60 10.44 -2.02
CA GLN A 261 41.52 11.83 -2.38
C GLN A 261 40.68 11.99 -3.67
N GLY A 262 39.54 12.64 -3.53
CA GLY A 262 38.78 13.22 -4.64
C GLY A 262 38.42 14.65 -4.25
N GLY A 263 38.89 15.63 -5.01
CA GLY A 263 38.85 17.05 -4.69
C GLY A 263 37.48 17.54 -4.22
N LYS A 264 37.46 18.15 -3.07
CA LYS A 264 36.33 18.93 -2.57
C LYS A 264 36.12 20.11 -3.53
N GLN A 265 35.12 20.00 -4.38
CA GLN A 265 34.57 21.15 -5.10
C GLN A 265 33.96 22.05 -4.04
N LEU A 266 34.65 23.14 -3.75
CA LEU A 266 34.15 24.19 -2.87
C LEU A 266 32.88 24.76 -3.50
N VAL A 267 31.74 24.47 -2.89
CA VAL A 267 30.45 25.04 -3.29
C VAL A 267 30.57 26.55 -3.23
N SER A 268 30.38 27.23 -4.36
CA SER A 268 30.46 28.68 -4.46
C SER A 268 29.39 29.33 -3.59
N LYS A 269 29.71 30.51 -2.98
CA LYS A 269 28.69 31.30 -2.27
C LYS A 269 27.47 31.61 -3.12
N ASP A 270 27.63 31.72 -4.46
CA ASP A 270 26.54 31.93 -5.40
C ASP A 270 25.64 30.71 -5.55
N ASP A 271 26.18 29.50 -5.45
CA ASP A 271 25.39 28.25 -5.50
C ASP A 271 24.59 28.05 -4.22
N VAL A 272 25.17 28.39 -3.07
CA VAL A 272 24.46 28.41 -1.79
C VAL A 272 23.35 29.48 -1.82
N PHE A 273 23.63 30.66 -2.35
CA PHE A 273 22.64 31.73 -2.46
C PHE A 273 21.54 31.41 -3.46
N LYS A 274 21.86 30.80 -4.61
CA LYS A 274 20.89 30.28 -5.59
C LYS A 274 20.06 29.14 -5.01
N ALA A 275 20.64 28.24 -4.23
CA ALA A 275 19.93 27.18 -3.55
C ALA A 275 18.96 27.74 -2.48
N TYR A 276 19.40 28.77 -1.74
CA TYR A 276 18.57 29.45 -0.73
C TYR A 276 17.40 30.22 -1.36
N HIS A 277 17.58 30.82 -2.53
CA HIS A 277 16.52 31.53 -3.25
C HIS A 277 15.65 30.65 -4.14
N LYS A 278 16.09 29.43 -4.47
CA LYS A 278 15.30 28.38 -5.14
C LYS A 278 14.38 27.63 -4.17
N VAL A 279 13.92 28.27 -3.12
CA VAL A 279 12.84 27.71 -2.30
C VAL A 279 11.60 27.60 -3.19
N SER A 280 11.32 26.40 -3.66
CA SER A 280 10.17 26.15 -4.53
C SER A 280 8.89 26.65 -3.86
N ARG A 281 7.86 27.02 -4.66
CA ARG A 281 6.54 27.39 -4.12
C ARG A 281 5.98 26.31 -3.19
N ALA A 282 6.29 25.04 -3.47
CA ALA A 282 5.92 23.89 -2.65
C ALA A 282 6.58 23.94 -1.28
N MET A 283 7.88 24.25 -1.21
CA MET A 283 8.64 24.36 0.04
C MET A 283 8.15 25.54 0.90
N ARG A 284 7.85 26.70 0.29
CA ARG A 284 7.24 27.83 1.01
C ARG A 284 5.89 27.47 1.60
N ARG A 285 5.02 26.74 0.87
CA ARG A 285 3.73 26.27 1.39
C ARG A 285 3.92 25.29 2.55
N ARG A 286 4.89 24.36 2.46
CA ARG A 286 5.25 23.41 3.52
C ARG A 286 5.75 24.16 4.78
N LEU A 287 6.70 25.09 4.62
CA LEU A 287 7.24 25.91 5.73
C LEU A 287 6.19 26.82 6.36
N PHE A 288 5.34 27.46 5.55
CA PHE A 288 4.25 28.29 6.06
C PHE A 288 3.23 27.47 6.87
N SER A 289 2.92 26.24 6.42
CA SER A 289 2.08 25.32 7.16
C SER A 289 2.69 24.95 8.52
N ILE A 290 4.01 24.64 8.57
CA ILE A 290 4.72 24.32 9.82
C ILE A 290 4.70 25.50 10.80
N ALA A 291 5.03 26.71 10.32
CA ALA A 291 5.04 27.92 11.15
C ALA A 291 3.64 28.23 11.70
N PHE A 292 2.60 28.09 10.87
CA PHE A 292 1.22 28.29 11.26
C PHE A 292 0.76 27.27 12.31
N PHE A 293 1.12 26.00 12.17
CA PHE A 293 0.74 24.95 13.12
C PHE A 293 1.56 25.00 14.42
N SER A 294 2.83 25.36 14.35
CA SER A 294 3.63 25.63 15.56
C SER A 294 3.02 26.77 16.38
N TYR A 295 2.57 27.83 15.68
CA TYR A 295 1.88 28.96 16.32
C TYR A 295 0.53 28.55 16.92
N LEU A 296 -0.28 27.76 16.20
CA LEU A 296 -1.56 27.24 16.69
C LEU A 296 -1.39 26.29 17.89
N SER A 297 -0.39 25.42 17.87
CA SER A 297 -0.12 24.52 18.99
C SER A 297 0.34 25.26 20.25
N LEU A 298 1.14 26.30 20.09
CA LEU A 298 1.49 27.21 21.19
C LEU A 298 0.25 27.95 21.73
N PHE A 299 -0.60 28.42 20.86
CA PHE A 299 -1.83 29.16 21.24
C PHE A 299 -2.84 28.26 21.97
N THR A 300 -3.03 27.00 21.54
CA THR A 300 -3.88 26.05 22.25
C THR A 300 -3.30 25.64 23.61
N ARG A 301 -1.97 25.47 23.70
CA ARG A 301 -1.28 25.13 24.96
C ARG A 301 -1.35 26.25 25.97
N THR A 302 -1.27 27.52 25.55
CA THR A 302 -1.45 28.67 26.42
C THR A 302 -2.87 28.86 26.89
N ARG A 303 -3.88 28.50 26.05
CA ARG A 303 -5.29 28.55 26.40
C ARG A 303 -5.67 27.50 27.45
N THR A 304 -5.21 26.27 27.30
CA THR A 304 -5.44 25.20 28.32
C THR A 304 -4.74 25.50 29.65
N GLN A 305 -3.55 26.12 29.65
CA GLN A 305 -2.89 26.52 30.88
C GLN A 305 -3.57 27.71 31.59
N ASN A 306 -4.28 28.54 30.86
CA ASN A 306 -5.04 29.66 31.47
C ASN A 306 -6.41 29.23 31.98
N GLU A 307 -7.02 28.16 31.43
CA GLU A 307 -8.26 27.57 31.95
C GLU A 307 -8.01 26.78 33.24
N THR A 308 -6.90 26.05 33.34
CA THR A 308 -6.53 25.32 34.57
C THR A 308 -6.01 26.21 35.72
N LYS A 309 -5.83 27.51 35.53
CA LYS A 309 -5.47 28.46 36.58
C LYS A 309 -6.66 29.27 37.08
N ARG A 310 -7.86 29.05 36.56
CA ARG A 310 -9.11 29.74 36.94
C ARG A 310 -10.08 28.88 37.76
N ASP A 311 -9.78 27.58 37.91
CA ASP A 311 -10.37 26.65 38.85
C ASP A 311 -9.44 26.47 40.09
#